data_cd4c8355a5888dd8f476184101f78dc0
#
_entry.id   cd4c8355a5888dd8f476184101f78dc0
#
_cell.length_a   1.000
_cell.length_b   1.000
_cell.length_c   1.000
_cell.angle_alpha   90.00
_cell.angle_beta   90.00
_cell.angle_gamma   90.00
#
_symmetry.space_group_name_H-M   'P 1'
#
loop_
_entity.id
_entity.type
_entity.pdbx_description
1 polymer ?
#
loop_
_entity_poly.entity_id
_entity_poly.type
_entity_poly.pdbx_seq_one_letter_code
_entity_poly.pdbx_strand_id
1 'polypeptide(L)'
;MTINFESQVVLVTGGTRGLGREFSLCLGASGATVAVNSTTSDDAGVIDTITGSGGQAAHFAALVERPDSLIEAVVERFGRLDAIIHNAGFVRDKTLRKMTDEQWQEVIDVHLSAAFKLTREAWPHFEAAGGGRIVFISSASGLYGNFGQSNYAAAKMGMYGLARSISMEGGRSNITCNCVAPVGATTMNSGHWSDRDKEIRKAEYVAPLVAYLAHSSCEESGSFFETSAGSYKKLRWERTEGLNLFPADSPVTIDTIAENWQTITNFELTEHPQSMADSLQRMYVRFDD
;
A
#
# COMPACT_ATOMS: atom_id res chain seq x y z
N MET A 1 -18.17 -17.70 6.55
CA MET A 1 -17.23 -18.29 5.57
C MET A 1 -15.85 -18.25 6.18
N THR A 2 -15.11 -19.36 6.08
CA THR A 2 -13.69 -19.39 6.49
C THR A 2 -12.86 -19.03 5.26
N ILE A 3 -12.01 -18.01 5.37
CA ILE A 3 -11.07 -17.61 4.30
C ILE A 3 -9.96 -18.66 4.25
N ASN A 4 -9.71 -19.22 3.08
CA ASN A 4 -8.68 -20.21 2.83
C ASN A 4 -7.93 -19.86 1.54
N PHE A 5 -6.59 -19.83 1.63
CA PHE A 5 -5.67 -19.52 0.54
C PHE A 5 -5.21 -20.78 -0.24
N GLU A 6 -5.89 -21.88 -0.10
CA GLU A 6 -5.53 -23.11 -0.81
C GLU A 6 -5.31 -22.84 -2.30
N SER A 7 -4.20 -23.37 -2.85
CA SER A 7 -3.75 -23.15 -4.23
C SER A 7 -3.37 -21.72 -4.62
N GLN A 8 -3.25 -20.78 -3.67
CA GLN A 8 -2.76 -19.42 -3.93
C GLN A 8 -1.30 -19.26 -3.50
N VAL A 9 -0.50 -18.65 -4.37
CA VAL A 9 0.90 -18.29 -4.12
C VAL A 9 0.97 -16.79 -3.84
N VAL A 10 1.47 -16.43 -2.66
CA VAL A 10 1.58 -15.04 -2.22
C VAL A 10 3.04 -14.66 -1.98
N LEU A 11 3.54 -13.65 -2.70
CA LEU A 11 4.86 -13.06 -2.46
C LEU A 11 4.77 -11.99 -1.37
N VAL A 12 5.58 -12.13 -0.32
CA VAL A 12 5.73 -11.12 0.74
C VAL A 12 7.15 -10.56 0.72
N THR A 13 7.31 -9.31 0.28
CA THR A 13 8.62 -8.67 0.31
C THR A 13 8.97 -8.17 1.71
N GLY A 14 10.25 -8.33 2.13
CA GLY A 14 10.63 -8.08 3.51
C GLY A 14 9.91 -8.99 4.50
N GLY A 15 9.63 -10.25 4.11
CA GLY A 15 8.75 -11.19 4.79
C GLY A 15 9.36 -11.91 5.99
N THR A 16 10.65 -11.70 6.30
CA THR A 16 11.35 -12.44 7.37
C THR A 16 11.27 -11.78 8.75
N ARG A 17 10.88 -10.52 8.86
CA ARG A 17 10.86 -9.77 10.14
C ARG A 17 9.74 -8.74 10.21
N GLY A 18 9.45 -8.28 11.43
CA GLY A 18 8.47 -7.21 11.69
C GLY A 18 7.08 -7.54 11.13
N LEU A 19 6.45 -6.57 10.49
CA LEU A 19 5.14 -6.74 9.86
C LEU A 19 5.13 -7.84 8.80
N GLY A 20 6.16 -7.87 7.94
CA GLY A 20 6.25 -8.87 6.87
C GLY A 20 6.29 -10.30 7.40
N ARG A 21 6.98 -10.54 8.53
CA ARG A 21 6.96 -11.84 9.21
C ARG A 21 5.53 -12.23 9.60
N GLU A 22 4.79 -11.34 10.23
CA GLU A 22 3.42 -11.62 10.66
C GLU A 22 2.47 -11.83 9.47
N PHE A 23 2.69 -11.12 8.35
CA PHE A 23 1.96 -11.39 7.11
C PHE A 23 2.25 -12.78 6.58
N SER A 24 3.54 -13.17 6.51
CA SER A 24 3.95 -14.50 6.04
C SER A 24 3.35 -15.62 6.90
N LEU A 25 3.40 -15.48 8.22
CA LEU A 25 2.85 -16.47 9.16
C LEU A 25 1.32 -16.56 9.06
N CYS A 26 0.62 -15.42 8.97
CA CYS A 26 -0.83 -15.38 8.84
C CYS A 26 -1.29 -16.05 7.54
N LEU A 27 -0.62 -15.79 6.43
CA LEU A 27 -0.89 -16.39 5.14
C LEU A 27 -0.64 -17.90 5.16
N GLY A 28 0.51 -18.34 5.69
CA GLY A 28 0.83 -19.77 5.84
C GLY A 28 -0.19 -20.52 6.68
N ALA A 29 -0.58 -19.94 7.82
CA ALA A 29 -1.62 -20.49 8.69
C ALA A 29 -3.01 -20.54 8.02
N SER A 30 -3.23 -19.71 6.99
CA SER A 30 -4.47 -19.66 6.21
C SER A 30 -4.41 -20.54 4.93
N GLY A 31 -3.36 -21.34 4.75
CA GLY A 31 -3.23 -22.29 3.65
C GLY A 31 -2.54 -21.76 2.38
N ALA A 32 -2.00 -20.54 2.40
CA ALA A 32 -1.24 -20.01 1.28
C ALA A 32 0.11 -20.73 1.10
N THR A 33 0.55 -20.86 -0.14
CA THR A 33 1.97 -21.04 -0.45
C THR A 33 2.67 -19.69 -0.38
N VAL A 34 3.61 -19.51 0.55
CA VAL A 34 4.22 -18.21 0.82
C VAL A 34 5.63 -18.12 0.23
N ALA A 35 5.80 -17.23 -0.74
CA ALA A 35 7.11 -16.81 -1.23
C ALA A 35 7.63 -15.68 -0.32
N VAL A 36 8.56 -15.99 0.57
CA VAL A 36 9.11 -15.04 1.55
C VAL A 36 10.37 -14.41 0.99
N ASN A 37 10.32 -13.11 0.66
CA ASN A 37 11.50 -12.41 0.18
C ASN A 37 12.17 -11.59 1.29
N SER A 38 13.48 -11.59 1.28
CA SER A 38 14.33 -10.63 1.99
C SER A 38 15.70 -10.51 1.31
N THR A 39 16.50 -9.54 1.72
CA THR A 39 17.88 -9.37 1.20
C THR A 39 18.92 -10.25 1.92
N THR A 40 18.53 -10.84 3.04
CA THR A 40 19.36 -11.70 3.89
C THR A 40 18.73 -13.08 4.02
N SER A 41 19.40 -14.00 4.70
CA SER A 41 18.83 -15.31 5.07
C SER A 41 17.58 -15.18 5.93
N ASP A 42 16.77 -16.24 6.01
CA ASP A 42 15.62 -16.32 6.92
C ASP A 42 16.09 -16.62 8.36
N ASP A 43 16.72 -15.65 9.00
CA ASP A 43 17.24 -15.78 10.36
C ASP A 43 16.12 -15.85 11.42
N ALA A 44 14.90 -15.51 11.06
CA ALA A 44 13.74 -15.51 11.97
C ALA A 44 12.96 -16.84 11.96
N GLY A 45 13.39 -17.82 11.17
CA GLY A 45 12.75 -19.15 11.10
C GLY A 45 11.30 -19.11 10.60
N VAL A 46 10.95 -18.16 9.74
CA VAL A 46 9.59 -18.00 9.19
C VAL A 46 9.23 -19.21 8.35
N ILE A 47 10.15 -19.66 7.50
CA ILE A 47 9.96 -20.83 6.64
C ILE A 47 9.72 -22.07 7.50
N ASP A 48 10.59 -22.31 8.50
CA ASP A 48 10.48 -23.47 9.39
C ASP A 48 9.17 -23.47 10.19
N THR A 49 8.71 -22.28 10.61
CA THR A 49 7.44 -22.13 11.32
C THR A 49 6.25 -22.50 10.43
N ILE A 50 6.22 -22.02 9.19
CA ILE A 50 5.13 -22.31 8.23
C ILE A 50 5.16 -23.79 7.86
N THR A 51 6.31 -24.33 7.47
CA THR A 51 6.42 -25.73 7.02
C THR A 51 6.23 -26.74 8.16
N GLY A 52 6.73 -26.41 9.36
CA GLY A 52 6.52 -27.22 10.56
C GLY A 52 5.04 -27.31 10.99
N SER A 53 4.23 -26.34 10.57
CA SER A 53 2.76 -26.36 10.75
C SER A 53 2.00 -27.01 9.59
N GLY A 54 2.70 -27.60 8.62
CA GLY A 54 2.11 -28.28 7.45
C GLY A 54 1.83 -27.34 6.27
N GLY A 55 2.19 -26.06 6.35
CA GLY A 55 2.09 -25.11 5.24
C GLY A 55 3.22 -25.22 4.22
N GLN A 56 3.16 -24.43 3.17
CA GLN A 56 4.19 -24.35 2.13
C GLN A 56 4.83 -22.97 2.12
N ALA A 57 6.16 -22.91 2.18
CA ALA A 57 6.90 -21.67 2.04
C ALA A 57 8.30 -21.90 1.46
N ALA A 58 8.85 -20.88 0.80
CA ALA A 58 10.26 -20.85 0.42
C ALA A 58 10.80 -19.42 0.55
N HIS A 59 12.10 -19.33 0.84
CA HIS A 59 12.81 -18.06 0.94
C HIS A 59 13.46 -17.68 -0.41
N PHE A 60 13.35 -16.40 -0.76
CA PHE A 60 13.92 -15.81 -1.96
C PHE A 60 14.81 -14.61 -1.59
N ALA A 61 16.12 -14.80 -1.65
CA ALA A 61 17.10 -13.74 -1.38
C ALA A 61 17.25 -12.84 -2.61
N ALA A 62 16.61 -11.68 -2.62
CA ALA A 62 16.66 -10.74 -3.74
C ALA A 62 16.41 -9.29 -3.29
N LEU A 63 16.96 -8.34 -4.04
CA LEU A 63 16.64 -6.92 -3.92
C LEU A 63 15.33 -6.63 -4.65
N VAL A 64 14.40 -5.95 -3.99
CA VAL A 64 13.09 -5.59 -4.58
C VAL A 64 13.20 -4.57 -5.72
N GLU A 65 14.29 -3.85 -5.80
CA GLU A 65 14.60 -2.89 -6.88
C GLU A 65 14.96 -3.60 -8.21
N ARG A 66 15.21 -4.93 -8.15
CA ARG A 66 15.48 -5.80 -9.30
C ARG A 66 14.50 -6.98 -9.30
N PRO A 67 13.22 -6.73 -9.55
CA PRO A 67 12.14 -7.68 -9.31
C PRO A 67 12.03 -8.79 -10.37
N ASP A 68 12.55 -8.60 -11.57
CA ASP A 68 12.51 -9.55 -12.69
C ASP A 68 12.97 -10.95 -12.24
N SER A 69 14.15 -11.07 -11.71
CA SER A 69 14.69 -12.34 -11.21
C SER A 69 13.88 -12.89 -10.00
N LEU A 70 13.29 -12.03 -9.18
CA LEU A 70 12.48 -12.45 -8.04
C LEU A 70 11.14 -13.06 -8.48
N ILE A 71 10.44 -12.40 -9.38
CA ILE A 71 9.14 -12.87 -9.88
C ILE A 71 9.32 -14.18 -10.66
N GLU A 72 10.33 -14.23 -11.56
CA GLU A 72 10.66 -15.46 -12.31
C GLU A 72 10.96 -16.62 -11.37
N ALA A 73 11.81 -16.43 -10.36
CA ALA A 73 12.16 -17.48 -9.39
C ALA A 73 10.95 -17.99 -8.60
N VAL A 74 10.02 -17.10 -8.22
CA VAL A 74 8.78 -17.49 -7.53
C VAL A 74 7.90 -18.34 -8.45
N VAL A 75 7.71 -17.90 -9.70
CA VAL A 75 6.88 -18.63 -10.68
C VAL A 75 7.53 -19.95 -11.09
N GLU A 76 8.84 -20.00 -11.29
CA GLU A 76 9.56 -21.24 -11.54
C GLU A 76 9.40 -22.26 -10.40
N ARG A 77 9.47 -21.78 -9.16
CA ARG A 77 9.38 -22.63 -7.97
C ARG A 77 7.97 -23.16 -7.69
N PHE A 78 6.93 -22.34 -7.89
CA PHE A 78 5.56 -22.65 -7.47
C PHE A 78 4.56 -22.74 -8.61
N GLY A 79 4.96 -22.45 -9.85
CA GLY A 79 4.14 -22.56 -11.05
C GLY A 79 3.14 -21.42 -11.27
N ARG A 80 3.00 -20.50 -10.31
CA ARG A 80 2.04 -19.38 -10.37
C ARG A 80 2.40 -18.27 -9.38
N LEU A 81 1.76 -17.13 -9.55
CA LEU A 81 1.74 -16.02 -8.58
C LEU A 81 0.33 -15.43 -8.55
N ASP A 82 -0.28 -15.32 -7.38
CA ASP A 82 -1.66 -14.84 -7.18
C ASP A 82 -1.72 -13.51 -6.45
N ALA A 83 -0.78 -13.23 -5.57
CA ALA A 83 -0.75 -11.96 -4.85
C ALA A 83 0.67 -11.50 -4.50
N ILE A 84 0.81 -10.17 -4.36
CA ILE A 84 2.03 -9.52 -3.83
C ILE A 84 1.65 -8.64 -2.66
N ILE A 85 2.37 -8.81 -1.55
CA ILE A 85 2.39 -7.86 -0.44
C ILE A 85 3.74 -7.15 -0.48
N HIS A 86 3.74 -5.89 -0.98
CA HIS A 86 4.94 -5.08 -1.03
C HIS A 86 5.13 -4.37 0.30
N ASN A 87 5.94 -4.99 1.16
CA ASN A 87 6.22 -4.54 2.52
C ASN A 87 7.69 -4.11 2.71
N ALA A 88 8.63 -4.63 1.92
CA ALA A 88 10.05 -4.30 2.02
C ALA A 88 10.29 -2.79 2.07
N GLY A 89 11.21 -2.39 2.93
CA GLY A 89 11.58 -0.99 3.02
C GLY A 89 12.38 -0.63 4.27
N PHE A 90 12.88 0.59 4.27
CA PHE A 90 13.63 1.21 5.36
C PHE A 90 13.37 2.73 5.38
N VAL A 91 13.87 3.41 6.39
CA VAL A 91 13.81 4.87 6.53
C VAL A 91 15.21 5.50 6.47
N ARG A 92 15.28 6.76 5.99
CA ARG A 92 16.46 7.63 6.01
C ARG A 92 16.03 9.00 6.52
N ASP A 93 15.78 9.07 7.82
CA ASP A 93 15.18 10.25 8.45
C ASP A 93 16.19 11.41 8.50
N LYS A 94 15.83 12.50 7.86
CA LYS A 94 16.54 13.79 7.88
C LYS A 94 15.54 14.90 7.61
N THR A 95 15.77 16.06 8.23
CA THR A 95 15.02 17.27 7.84
C THR A 95 15.28 17.60 6.39
N LEU A 96 14.27 18.09 5.67
CA LEU A 96 14.33 18.37 4.23
C LEU A 96 15.61 19.13 3.83
N ARG A 97 15.99 20.16 4.59
CA ARG A 97 17.20 20.96 4.31
C ARG A 97 18.52 20.19 4.42
N LYS A 98 18.55 19.10 5.18
CA LYS A 98 19.77 18.31 5.44
C LYS A 98 19.76 16.95 4.76
N MET A 99 18.66 16.59 4.08
CA MET A 99 18.54 15.36 3.33
C MET A 99 19.42 15.43 2.09
N THR A 100 20.17 14.37 1.82
CA THR A 100 20.95 14.26 0.57
C THR A 100 20.12 13.62 -0.52
N ASP A 101 20.54 13.82 -1.79
CA ASP A 101 19.88 13.22 -2.95
C ASP A 101 19.91 11.69 -2.87
N GLU A 102 20.99 11.10 -2.35
CA GLU A 102 21.12 9.67 -2.16
C GLU A 102 20.11 9.14 -1.14
N GLN A 103 19.96 9.84 0.02
CA GLN A 103 18.99 9.47 1.05
C GLN A 103 17.55 9.58 0.55
N TRP A 104 17.27 10.52 -0.33
CA TRP A 104 16.01 10.63 -1.03
C TRP A 104 15.80 9.45 -1.97
N GLN A 105 16.74 9.23 -2.87
CA GLN A 105 16.62 8.24 -3.95
C GLN A 105 16.54 6.81 -3.42
N GLU A 106 17.36 6.43 -2.43
CA GLU A 106 17.31 5.12 -1.80
C GLU A 106 15.90 4.77 -1.28
N VAL A 107 15.21 5.74 -0.66
CA VAL A 107 13.88 5.54 -0.12
C VAL A 107 12.82 5.45 -1.24
N ILE A 108 12.92 6.33 -2.25
CA ILE A 108 12.04 6.27 -3.42
C ILE A 108 12.19 4.94 -4.14
N ASP A 109 13.41 4.45 -4.32
CA ASP A 109 13.69 3.24 -5.08
C ASP A 109 13.13 1.99 -4.41
N VAL A 110 13.35 1.81 -3.11
CA VAL A 110 12.89 0.61 -2.41
C VAL A 110 11.39 0.59 -2.17
N HIS A 111 10.76 1.77 -2.00
CA HIS A 111 9.33 1.83 -1.70
C HIS A 111 8.48 2.01 -2.96
N LEU A 112 8.70 3.06 -3.73
CA LEU A 112 7.83 3.44 -4.84
C LEU A 112 8.25 2.82 -6.16
N SER A 113 9.53 2.96 -6.55
CA SER A 113 10.03 2.41 -7.82
C SER A 113 9.94 0.88 -7.81
N ALA A 114 10.25 0.23 -6.69
CA ALA A 114 10.13 -1.21 -6.56
C ALA A 114 8.67 -1.68 -6.61
N ALA A 115 7.73 -0.96 -6.00
CA ALA A 115 6.29 -1.28 -6.08
C ALA A 115 5.80 -1.29 -7.55
N PHE A 116 6.19 -0.27 -8.32
CA PHE A 116 5.90 -0.19 -9.75
C PHE A 116 6.52 -1.37 -10.52
N LYS A 117 7.81 -1.59 -10.34
CA LYS A 117 8.54 -2.64 -11.08
C LYS A 117 7.99 -4.03 -10.76
N LEU A 118 7.81 -4.37 -9.47
CA LEU A 118 7.24 -5.65 -9.03
C LEU A 118 5.85 -5.89 -9.64
N THR A 119 4.99 -4.87 -9.62
CA THR A 119 3.66 -4.97 -10.21
C THR A 119 3.72 -5.22 -11.71
N ARG A 120 4.58 -4.49 -12.42
CA ARG A 120 4.74 -4.62 -13.87
C ARG A 120 5.23 -6.01 -14.26
N GLU A 121 6.26 -6.53 -13.59
CA GLU A 121 6.81 -7.87 -13.86
C GLU A 121 5.83 -8.99 -13.49
N ALA A 122 5.01 -8.80 -12.44
CA ALA A 122 4.02 -9.78 -12.03
C ALA A 122 2.75 -9.78 -12.92
N TRP A 123 2.50 -8.70 -13.66
CA TRP A 123 1.24 -8.51 -14.40
C TRP A 123 0.89 -9.66 -15.35
N PRO A 124 1.77 -10.16 -16.23
CA PRO A 124 1.47 -11.29 -17.10
C PRO A 124 1.13 -12.57 -16.32
N HIS A 125 1.74 -12.77 -15.15
CA HIS A 125 1.49 -13.94 -14.31
C HIS A 125 0.13 -13.86 -13.63
N PHE A 126 -0.31 -12.66 -13.23
CA PHE A 126 -1.67 -12.44 -12.73
C PHE A 126 -2.71 -12.70 -13.81
N GLU A 127 -2.49 -12.22 -15.03
CA GLU A 127 -3.39 -12.51 -16.16
C GLU A 127 -3.47 -14.02 -16.45
N ALA A 128 -2.34 -14.72 -16.44
CA ALA A 128 -2.28 -16.16 -16.61
C ALA A 128 -2.98 -16.94 -15.48
N ALA A 129 -2.96 -16.39 -14.25
CA ALA A 129 -3.65 -16.97 -13.08
C ALA A 129 -5.16 -16.65 -13.04
N GLY A 130 -5.67 -15.79 -13.94
CA GLY A 130 -7.05 -15.33 -13.98
C GLY A 130 -7.38 -14.18 -13.03
N GLY A 131 -6.35 -13.52 -12.49
CA GLY A 131 -6.46 -12.36 -11.62
C GLY A 131 -5.27 -12.22 -10.69
N GLY A 132 -5.14 -11.07 -10.04
CA GLY A 132 -4.06 -10.78 -9.11
C GLY A 132 -4.50 -9.87 -7.96
N ARG A 133 -3.83 -9.98 -6.83
CA ARG A 133 -4.07 -9.13 -5.65
C ARG A 133 -2.78 -8.45 -5.23
N ILE A 134 -2.80 -7.12 -5.11
CA ILE A 134 -1.64 -6.32 -4.76
C ILE A 134 -1.96 -5.52 -3.50
N VAL A 135 -1.11 -5.65 -2.50
CA VAL A 135 -1.24 -4.87 -1.26
C VAL A 135 0.06 -4.10 -1.04
N PHE A 136 0.00 -2.79 -1.10
CA PHE A 136 1.11 -1.91 -0.78
C PHE A 136 1.06 -1.51 0.70
N ILE A 137 2.13 -1.78 1.43
CA ILE A 137 2.25 -1.34 2.81
C ILE A 137 2.76 0.10 2.82
N SER A 138 1.81 1.02 2.96
CA SER A 138 2.02 2.46 3.08
C SER A 138 2.36 2.86 4.53
N SER A 139 2.04 4.08 4.94
CA SER A 139 2.30 4.58 6.30
C SER A 139 1.41 5.77 6.63
N ALA A 140 1.11 5.96 7.92
CA ALA A 140 0.53 7.20 8.44
C ALA A 140 1.40 8.44 8.13
N SER A 141 2.73 8.26 7.99
CA SER A 141 3.62 9.33 7.53
C SER A 141 3.29 9.82 6.12
N GLY A 142 2.79 8.93 5.24
CA GLY A 142 2.31 9.33 3.92
C GLY A 142 1.01 10.12 3.99
N LEU A 143 0.10 9.75 4.90
CA LEU A 143 -1.21 10.39 5.06
C LEU A 143 -1.13 11.76 5.71
N TYR A 144 -0.37 11.86 6.82
CA TYR A 144 -0.41 13.01 7.72
C TYR A 144 0.91 13.80 7.73
N GLY A 145 1.93 13.31 7.02
CA GLY A 145 3.29 13.83 7.13
C GLY A 145 3.98 13.38 8.42
N ASN A 146 5.31 13.45 8.44
CA ASN A 146 6.09 13.24 9.64
C ASN A 146 7.40 14.06 9.57
N PHE A 147 7.80 14.67 10.67
CA PHE A 147 9.01 15.48 10.72
C PHE A 147 10.25 14.64 10.36
N GLY A 148 11.03 15.11 9.42
CA GLY A 148 12.26 14.44 8.99
C GLY A 148 12.05 13.26 8.02
N GLN A 149 10.84 13.03 7.53
CA GLN A 149 10.50 11.90 6.65
C GLN A 149 9.92 12.33 5.30
N SER A 150 10.37 13.43 4.74
CA SER A 150 9.82 13.93 3.47
C SER A 150 9.98 12.94 2.31
N ASN A 151 11.12 12.23 2.21
CA ASN A 151 11.34 11.15 1.26
C ASN A 151 10.37 9.97 1.47
N TYR A 152 10.28 9.50 2.70
CA TYR A 152 9.45 8.37 3.08
C TYR A 152 7.95 8.68 2.92
N ALA A 153 7.51 9.86 3.38
CA ALA A 153 6.13 10.31 3.22
C ALA A 153 5.73 10.41 1.75
N ALA A 154 6.61 11.01 0.91
CA ALA A 154 6.39 11.09 -0.53
C ALA A 154 6.27 9.71 -1.19
N ALA A 155 7.19 8.77 -0.87
CA ALA A 155 7.16 7.43 -1.40
C ALA A 155 5.88 6.69 -0.98
N LYS A 156 5.51 6.75 0.30
CA LYS A 156 4.34 6.05 0.85
C LYS A 156 3.01 6.62 0.35
N MET A 157 2.93 7.92 0.09
CA MET A 157 1.76 8.51 -0.54
C MET A 157 1.75 8.27 -2.06
N GLY A 158 2.92 8.27 -2.71
CA GLY A 158 3.05 7.89 -4.12
C GLY A 158 2.57 6.48 -4.41
N MET A 159 2.77 5.52 -3.50
CA MET A 159 2.21 4.17 -3.60
C MET A 159 0.67 4.17 -3.68
N TYR A 160 -0.01 5.09 -3.00
CA TYR A 160 -1.47 5.19 -3.11
C TYR A 160 -1.91 5.72 -4.48
N GLY A 161 -1.23 6.74 -5.01
CA GLY A 161 -1.48 7.20 -6.38
C GLY A 161 -1.29 6.07 -7.41
N LEU A 162 -0.21 5.29 -7.24
CA LEU A 162 0.06 4.10 -8.07
C LEU A 162 -1.06 3.05 -7.91
N ALA A 163 -1.49 2.74 -6.69
CA ALA A 163 -2.57 1.77 -6.44
C ALA A 163 -3.89 2.20 -7.08
N ARG A 164 -4.20 3.49 -7.07
CA ARG A 164 -5.39 4.05 -7.74
C ARG A 164 -5.34 3.81 -9.25
N SER A 165 -4.20 4.05 -9.88
CA SER A 165 -4.02 3.82 -11.32
C SER A 165 -4.10 2.34 -11.67
N ILE A 166 -3.39 1.48 -10.92
CA ILE A 166 -3.44 0.02 -11.09
C ILE A 166 -4.87 -0.51 -10.95
N SER A 167 -5.66 0.01 -10.00
CA SER A 167 -7.04 -0.43 -9.81
C SER A 167 -7.94 -0.16 -11.01
N MET A 168 -7.65 0.89 -11.77
CA MET A 168 -8.38 1.22 -12.99
C MET A 168 -7.94 0.36 -14.18
N GLU A 169 -6.62 0.17 -14.31
CA GLU A 169 -6.03 -0.61 -15.40
C GLU A 169 -6.31 -2.12 -15.24
N GLY A 170 -6.25 -2.63 -14.00
CA GLY A 170 -6.38 -4.04 -13.67
C GLY A 170 -7.81 -4.60 -13.68
N GLY A 171 -8.83 -3.73 -13.74
CA GLY A 171 -10.22 -4.16 -13.58
C GLY A 171 -10.68 -5.21 -14.59
N ARG A 172 -10.21 -5.15 -15.84
CA ARG A 172 -10.56 -6.12 -16.89
C ARG A 172 -9.86 -7.47 -16.71
N SER A 173 -8.73 -7.48 -16.05
CA SER A 173 -7.91 -8.68 -15.77
C SER A 173 -8.12 -9.21 -14.36
N ASN A 174 -9.15 -8.76 -13.63
CA ASN A 174 -9.41 -9.13 -12.23
C ASN A 174 -8.18 -8.87 -11.33
N ILE A 175 -7.44 -7.81 -11.60
CA ILE A 175 -6.28 -7.38 -10.78
C ILE A 175 -6.72 -6.24 -9.90
N THR A 176 -6.56 -6.39 -8.58
CA THR A 176 -6.86 -5.35 -7.59
C THR A 176 -5.58 -4.85 -6.92
N CYS A 177 -5.59 -3.59 -6.51
CA CYS A 177 -4.48 -3.00 -5.77
C CYS A 177 -4.98 -2.08 -4.65
N ASN A 178 -4.52 -2.30 -3.43
CA ASN A 178 -4.90 -1.52 -2.26
C ASN A 178 -3.69 -1.10 -1.44
N CYS A 179 -3.85 -0.04 -0.65
CA CYS A 179 -2.85 0.42 0.30
C CYS A 179 -3.30 0.20 1.74
N VAL A 180 -2.35 -0.16 2.60
CA VAL A 180 -2.54 -0.24 4.05
C VAL A 180 -1.47 0.61 4.74
N ALA A 181 -1.89 1.54 5.60
CA ALA A 181 -1.03 2.26 6.53
C ALA A 181 -1.11 1.60 7.92
N PRO A 182 -0.19 0.70 8.23
CA PRO A 182 -0.18 0.05 9.54
C PRO A 182 0.52 0.92 10.59
N VAL A 183 0.04 0.88 11.82
CA VAL A 183 0.78 1.34 12.98
C VAL A 183 0.97 0.13 13.90
N GLY A 184 2.08 -0.57 13.72
CA GLY A 184 2.48 -1.73 14.50
C GLY A 184 3.83 -1.54 15.19
N ALA A 185 4.00 -2.11 16.37
CA ALA A 185 5.28 -2.14 17.05
C ALA A 185 6.21 -3.13 16.33
N THR A 186 7.31 -2.61 15.80
CA THR A 186 8.33 -3.38 15.09
C THR A 186 9.71 -2.97 15.59
N THR A 187 10.73 -3.72 15.23
CA THR A 187 12.13 -3.35 15.54
C THR A 187 12.53 -2.00 14.94
N MET A 188 11.89 -1.58 13.85
CA MET A 188 12.15 -0.30 13.19
C MET A 188 11.75 0.91 14.06
N ASN A 189 10.73 0.76 14.92
CA ASN A 189 10.17 1.84 15.73
C ASN A 189 10.11 1.54 17.23
N SER A 190 10.69 0.42 17.69
CA SER A 190 10.58 -0.07 19.08
C SER A 190 11.14 0.89 20.13
N GLY A 191 12.10 1.74 19.77
CA GLY A 191 12.70 2.73 20.68
C GLY A 191 11.78 3.90 21.09
N HIS A 192 10.65 4.08 20.40
CA HIS A 192 9.70 5.18 20.60
C HIS A 192 8.44 4.78 21.37
N TRP A 193 8.30 3.52 21.76
CA TRP A 193 7.07 2.96 22.32
C TRP A 193 7.23 2.52 23.77
N SER A 194 6.24 2.83 24.62
CA SER A 194 6.12 2.21 25.94
C SER A 194 5.85 0.71 25.82
N ASP A 195 6.09 -0.07 26.88
CA ASP A 195 5.80 -1.50 26.83
C ASP A 195 4.31 -1.78 26.62
N ARG A 196 3.42 -0.93 27.17
CA ARG A 196 1.99 -0.98 26.92
C ARG A 196 1.67 -0.72 25.44
N ASP A 197 2.31 0.26 24.80
CA ASP A 197 2.13 0.53 23.37
C ASP A 197 2.56 -0.67 22.52
N LYS A 198 3.67 -1.30 22.86
CA LYS A 198 4.14 -2.51 22.16
C LYS A 198 3.14 -3.65 22.27
N GLU A 199 2.53 -3.84 23.44
CA GLU A 199 1.56 -4.89 23.67
C GLU A 199 0.26 -4.68 22.90
N ILE A 200 -0.29 -3.46 22.89
CA ILE A 200 -1.54 -3.16 22.20
C ILE A 200 -1.40 -2.99 20.68
N ARG A 201 -0.19 -2.69 20.20
CA ARG A 201 0.10 -2.44 18.76
C ARG A 201 0.91 -3.57 18.14
N LYS A 202 0.65 -4.81 18.54
CA LYS A 202 1.32 -5.97 17.98
C LYS A 202 1.13 -6.03 16.46
N ALA A 203 2.20 -6.39 15.75
CA ALA A 203 2.20 -6.52 14.29
C ALA A 203 1.19 -7.58 13.81
N GLU A 204 0.92 -8.61 14.62
CA GLU A 204 -0.06 -9.66 14.34
C GLU A 204 -1.49 -9.13 14.16
N TYR A 205 -1.85 -7.98 14.76
CA TYR A 205 -3.18 -7.38 14.57
C TYR A 205 -3.35 -6.70 13.21
N VAL A 206 -2.26 -6.47 12.49
CA VAL A 206 -2.29 -5.90 11.13
C VAL A 206 -2.50 -6.99 10.07
N ALA A 207 -1.93 -8.16 10.31
CA ALA A 207 -1.85 -9.24 9.34
C ALA A 207 -3.20 -9.70 8.76
N PRO A 208 -4.30 -9.84 9.53
CA PRO A 208 -5.57 -10.30 8.99
C PRO A 208 -6.16 -9.39 7.90
N LEU A 209 -6.05 -8.06 8.04
CA LEU A 209 -6.51 -7.13 7.02
C LEU A 209 -5.70 -7.27 5.74
N VAL A 210 -4.37 -7.30 5.87
CA VAL A 210 -3.45 -7.42 4.73
C VAL A 210 -3.66 -8.76 4.01
N ALA A 211 -3.84 -9.85 4.75
CA ALA A 211 -4.15 -11.16 4.20
C ALA A 211 -5.49 -11.13 3.46
N TYR A 212 -6.55 -10.58 4.04
CA TYR A 212 -7.85 -10.51 3.36
C TYR A 212 -7.79 -9.72 2.05
N LEU A 213 -7.08 -8.58 2.02
CA LEU A 213 -6.90 -7.79 0.80
C LEU A 213 -6.07 -8.53 -0.29
N ALA A 214 -5.26 -9.51 0.11
CA ALA A 214 -4.49 -10.38 -0.79
C ALA A 214 -5.25 -11.65 -1.22
N HIS A 215 -6.43 -11.91 -0.68
CA HIS A 215 -7.22 -13.09 -1.00
C HIS A 215 -8.00 -12.91 -2.30
N SER A 216 -8.12 -13.97 -3.10
CA SER A 216 -8.80 -13.96 -4.41
C SER A 216 -10.26 -13.52 -4.35
N SER A 217 -10.97 -13.75 -3.23
CA SER A 217 -12.36 -13.30 -3.05
C SER A 217 -12.51 -11.83 -2.65
N CYS A 218 -11.41 -11.11 -2.39
CA CYS A 218 -11.50 -9.69 -2.12
C CYS A 218 -11.64 -8.91 -3.41
N GLU A 219 -12.75 -8.21 -3.57
CA GLU A 219 -13.07 -7.37 -4.73
C GLU A 219 -12.67 -5.89 -4.52
N GLU A 220 -12.21 -5.54 -3.32
CA GLU A 220 -11.82 -4.17 -3.01
C GLU A 220 -10.59 -3.77 -3.83
N SER A 221 -10.63 -2.57 -4.44
CA SER A 221 -9.54 -2.05 -5.25
C SER A 221 -9.45 -0.54 -5.20
N GLY A 222 -8.23 0.00 -5.27
CA GLY A 222 -7.96 1.44 -5.25
C GLY A 222 -8.21 2.10 -3.90
N SER A 223 -8.31 1.33 -2.84
CA SER A 223 -8.63 1.80 -1.50
C SER A 223 -7.41 1.98 -0.61
N PHE A 224 -7.56 2.84 0.37
CA PHE A 224 -6.58 3.07 1.43
C PHE A 224 -7.17 2.70 2.79
N PHE A 225 -6.43 1.88 3.53
CA PHE A 225 -6.82 1.46 4.88
C PHE A 225 -5.78 1.90 5.90
N GLU A 226 -6.23 2.30 7.07
CA GLU A 226 -5.39 2.53 8.24
C GLU A 226 -5.75 1.50 9.32
N THR A 227 -4.73 0.91 9.96
CA THR A 227 -4.94 -0.11 10.98
C THR A 227 -3.91 -0.03 12.10
N SER A 228 -4.37 -0.16 13.33
CA SER A 228 -3.54 -0.24 14.54
C SER A 228 -4.35 -0.83 15.69
N ALA A 229 -3.69 -1.59 16.57
CA ALA A 229 -4.26 -2.05 17.83
C ALA A 229 -5.66 -2.69 17.69
N GLY A 230 -5.86 -3.49 16.63
CA GLY A 230 -7.17 -4.13 16.35
C GLY A 230 -8.24 -3.19 15.77
N SER A 231 -7.89 -1.93 15.45
CA SER A 231 -8.78 -0.99 14.75
C SER A 231 -8.49 -1.02 13.26
N TYR A 232 -9.54 -1.09 12.42
CA TYR A 232 -9.45 -1.15 10.98
C TYR A 232 -10.35 -0.09 10.38
N LYS A 233 -9.79 0.80 9.53
CA LYS A 233 -10.51 1.94 8.95
C LYS A 233 -10.20 2.07 7.47
N LYS A 234 -11.24 2.30 6.66
CA LYS A 234 -11.10 2.69 5.26
C LYS A 234 -11.12 4.22 5.19
N LEU A 235 -10.20 4.79 4.41
CA LEU A 235 -10.13 6.23 4.17
C LEU A 235 -10.76 6.59 2.83
N ARG A 236 -11.23 7.82 2.73
CA ARG A 236 -11.68 8.44 1.47
C ARG A 236 -11.22 9.90 1.41
N TRP A 237 -11.15 10.42 0.21
CA TRP A 237 -11.00 11.86 0.01
C TRP A 237 -12.33 12.56 0.24
N GLU A 238 -12.23 13.73 0.84
CA GLU A 238 -13.32 14.66 1.02
C GLU A 238 -12.83 16.03 0.53
N ARG A 239 -13.66 16.75 -0.19
CA ARG A 239 -13.38 18.12 -0.60
C ARG A 239 -14.58 19.01 -0.27
N THR A 240 -14.33 20.30 -0.07
CA THR A 240 -15.38 21.30 0.06
C THR A 240 -16.23 21.34 -1.21
N GLU A 241 -17.48 21.74 -1.13
CA GLU A 241 -18.27 22.13 -2.32
C GLU A 241 -17.60 23.32 -3.02
N GLY A 242 -16.95 24.19 -2.23
CA GLY A 242 -16.16 25.30 -2.72
C GLY A 242 -16.99 26.39 -3.38
N LEU A 243 -16.39 27.09 -4.35
CA LEU A 243 -16.99 28.17 -5.09
C LEU A 243 -16.84 27.91 -6.58
N ASN A 244 -17.93 28.04 -7.33
CA ASN A 244 -17.91 28.02 -8.79
C ASN A 244 -18.10 29.45 -9.31
N LEU A 245 -17.03 30.02 -9.80
CA LEU A 245 -17.02 31.31 -10.48
C LEU A 245 -17.19 31.09 -11.98
N PHE A 246 -18.36 31.40 -12.48
CA PHE A 246 -18.58 31.34 -13.92
C PHE A 246 -17.83 32.49 -14.59
N PRO A 247 -16.91 32.24 -15.54
CA PRO A 247 -16.07 33.30 -16.11
C PRO A 247 -16.81 34.21 -17.12
N ALA A 248 -18.16 34.11 -17.21
CA ALA A 248 -18.90 34.75 -18.32
C ALA A 248 -18.80 36.28 -18.34
N ASP A 249 -18.71 36.94 -17.19
CA ASP A 249 -18.84 38.40 -17.16
C ASP A 249 -17.63 39.15 -16.57
N SER A 250 -16.68 38.48 -16.00
CA SER A 250 -15.48 39.08 -15.41
C SER A 250 -14.33 38.11 -15.26
N PRO A 251 -13.07 38.52 -15.51
CA PRO A 251 -11.92 37.66 -15.27
C PRO A 251 -11.81 37.33 -13.77
N VAL A 252 -11.53 36.06 -13.46
CA VAL A 252 -11.20 35.64 -12.10
C VAL A 252 -9.80 36.14 -11.75
N THR A 253 -9.71 36.95 -10.69
CA THR A 253 -8.47 37.59 -10.25
C THR A 253 -7.98 37.00 -8.92
N ILE A 254 -6.77 37.35 -8.49
CA ILE A 254 -6.25 36.99 -7.16
C ILE A 254 -7.17 37.57 -6.08
N ASP A 255 -7.66 38.79 -6.24
CA ASP A 255 -8.56 39.43 -5.29
C ASP A 255 -9.89 38.66 -5.17
N THR A 256 -10.45 38.20 -6.30
CA THR A 256 -11.64 37.36 -6.31
C THR A 256 -11.45 36.09 -5.48
N ILE A 257 -10.30 35.43 -5.57
CA ILE A 257 -10.00 34.23 -4.76
C ILE A 257 -9.86 34.61 -3.27
N ALA A 258 -9.14 35.70 -2.97
CA ALA A 258 -8.91 36.16 -1.59
C ALA A 258 -10.23 36.54 -0.89
N GLU A 259 -11.12 37.26 -1.57
CA GLU A 259 -12.42 37.66 -1.06
C GLU A 259 -13.35 36.47 -0.77
N ASN A 260 -13.22 35.39 -1.56
CA ASN A 260 -14.02 34.18 -1.43
C ASN A 260 -13.33 33.04 -0.67
N TRP A 261 -12.18 33.28 -0.04
CA TRP A 261 -11.37 32.23 0.59
C TRP A 261 -12.12 31.43 1.64
N GLN A 262 -12.98 32.05 2.44
CA GLN A 262 -13.79 31.39 3.46
C GLN A 262 -14.78 30.38 2.83
N THR A 263 -15.43 30.73 1.73
CA THR A 263 -16.33 29.84 1.00
C THR A 263 -15.57 28.65 0.39
N ILE A 264 -14.42 28.93 -0.24
CA ILE A 264 -13.58 27.90 -0.86
C ILE A 264 -13.09 26.85 0.15
N THR A 265 -12.82 27.26 1.39
CA THR A 265 -12.24 26.41 2.43
C THR A 265 -13.27 25.90 3.46
N ASN A 266 -14.55 26.17 3.28
CA ASN A 266 -15.61 25.77 4.22
C ASN A 266 -16.04 24.32 3.97
N PHE A 267 -15.90 23.45 4.98
CA PHE A 267 -16.30 22.05 4.99
C PHE A 267 -17.71 21.78 5.52
N GLU A 268 -18.58 22.80 5.64
CA GLU A 268 -19.99 22.58 6.02
C GLU A 268 -20.73 21.76 4.95
N LEU A 269 -20.42 22.01 3.66
CA LEU A 269 -20.91 21.20 2.55
C LEU A 269 -19.71 20.55 1.86
N THR A 270 -19.80 19.24 1.64
CA THR A 270 -18.69 18.44 1.14
C THR A 270 -19.14 17.44 0.10
N GLU A 271 -18.18 17.01 -0.71
CA GLU A 271 -18.38 15.95 -1.69
C GLU A 271 -17.20 14.97 -1.71
N HIS A 272 -17.49 13.77 -2.23
CA HIS A 272 -16.56 12.64 -2.21
C HIS A 272 -16.36 12.05 -3.61
N PRO A 273 -15.61 12.73 -4.52
CA PRO A 273 -15.37 12.20 -5.87
C PRO A 273 -14.65 10.86 -5.83
N GLN A 274 -15.16 9.90 -6.61
CA GLN A 274 -14.61 8.55 -6.65
C GLN A 274 -13.57 8.36 -7.75
N SER A 275 -13.59 9.19 -8.79
CA SER A 275 -12.68 9.15 -9.92
C SER A 275 -12.41 10.55 -10.46
N MET A 276 -11.41 10.67 -11.34
CA MET A 276 -11.15 11.92 -12.06
C MET A 276 -12.36 12.34 -12.92
N ALA A 277 -13.00 11.39 -13.58
CA ALA A 277 -14.19 11.67 -14.39
C ALA A 277 -15.35 12.18 -13.53
N ASP A 278 -15.63 11.52 -12.41
CA ASP A 278 -16.64 11.95 -11.42
C ASP A 278 -16.31 13.36 -10.87
N SER A 279 -15.03 13.60 -10.56
CA SER A 279 -14.57 14.90 -10.09
C SER A 279 -14.81 16.00 -11.11
N LEU A 280 -14.48 15.77 -12.38
CA LEU A 280 -14.69 16.71 -13.47
C LEU A 280 -16.19 16.95 -13.72
N GLN A 281 -16.98 15.87 -13.77
CA GLN A 281 -18.43 15.98 -13.95
C GLN A 281 -19.07 16.88 -12.87
N ARG A 282 -18.70 16.71 -11.60
CA ARG A 282 -19.20 17.56 -10.51
C ARG A 282 -18.79 19.03 -10.63
N MET A 283 -17.60 19.29 -11.20
CA MET A 283 -17.16 20.67 -11.47
C MET A 283 -17.91 21.32 -12.63
N TYR A 284 -18.38 20.54 -13.61
CA TYR A 284 -18.97 21.04 -14.86
C TYR A 284 -20.50 21.01 -14.88
N VAL A 285 -21.17 20.36 -13.92
CA VAL A 285 -22.66 20.24 -13.86
C VAL A 285 -23.39 21.59 -13.98
N ARG A 286 -22.74 22.72 -13.65
CA ARG A 286 -23.32 24.06 -13.73
C ARG A 286 -23.08 24.76 -15.08
N PHE A 287 -22.45 24.10 -16.05
CA PHE A 287 -22.26 24.64 -17.40
C PHE A 287 -23.34 24.18 -18.39
N ASP A 288 -24.17 23.22 -17.99
CA ASP A 288 -25.20 22.61 -18.83
C ASP A 288 -26.61 23.21 -18.57
N ASP A 289 -26.75 24.16 -17.62
CA ASP A 289 -27.95 24.95 -17.32
C ASP A 289 -27.77 26.38 -17.89
#